data_b9420c2813564dc17c1359499f03b6da
#
_entry.id   b9420c2813564dc17c1359499f03b6da
#
_cell.length_a   1.000
_cell.length_b   1.000
_cell.length_c   1.000
_cell.angle_alpha   90.00
_cell.angle_beta   90.00
_cell.angle_gamma   90.00
#
_symmetry.space_group_name_H-M   'P 1'
#
loop_
_entity.id
_entity.type
_entity.pdbx_description
1 polymer ?
#
loop_
_entity_poly.entity_id
_entity_poly.type
_entity_poly.pdbx_seq_one_letter_code
_entity_poly.pdbx_strand_id
1 'polypeptide(L)'
;KGTNAEILSDKLNIPTISTGNILRAAVKDGTPMGLKAKSFMDAGALVPDEVILGIIKERLTASDCANGFILDGVPRTIAQAEALEQLGIEIDKVVNLLVEDSTIEARMAGRRVCAKCGASYHIKNKPSKVEGVCDRCGGELVIRKDDRPETVRDRLVTYHQQTEPLVDFYRKRGKLVDIPDQGSIEATNAYILKQLEA
;
A
#
# COMPACT_ATOMS: atom_id res chain seq x y z
N LYS A 1 1.00 4.37 4.90
CA LYS A 1 0.87 2.91 4.77
C LYS A 1 2.14 2.32 4.18
N GLY A 2 2.48 2.52 2.90
CA GLY A 2 3.67 1.95 2.27
C GLY A 2 4.99 2.24 3.00
N THR A 3 5.20 3.45 3.51
CA THR A 3 6.39 3.81 4.31
C THR A 3 6.50 2.96 5.58
N ASN A 4 5.37 2.73 6.26
CA ASN A 4 5.36 1.87 7.45
C ASN A 4 5.63 0.41 7.07
N ALA A 5 5.08 -0.06 5.96
CA ALA A 5 5.33 -1.41 5.46
C ALA A 5 6.82 -1.64 5.11
N GLU A 6 7.50 -0.67 4.49
CA GLU A 6 8.94 -0.75 4.23
C GLU A 6 9.76 -0.91 5.52
N ILE A 7 9.47 -0.10 6.55
CA ILE A 7 10.19 -0.17 7.83
C ILE A 7 9.91 -1.48 8.56
N LEU A 8 8.66 -1.95 8.54
CA LEU A 8 8.29 -3.24 9.13
C LEU A 8 8.97 -4.40 8.40
N SER A 9 9.04 -4.35 7.07
CA SER A 9 9.74 -5.31 6.24
C SER A 9 11.20 -5.47 6.66
N ASP A 10 11.91 -4.35 6.84
CA ASP A 10 13.30 -4.35 7.27
C ASP A 10 13.46 -4.93 8.69
N LYS A 11 12.55 -4.57 9.62
CA LYS A 11 12.62 -5.02 11.01
C LYS A 11 12.24 -6.48 11.20
N LEU A 12 11.25 -6.97 10.46
CA LEU A 12 10.75 -8.35 10.54
C LEU A 12 11.52 -9.28 9.58
N ASN A 13 12.38 -8.73 8.72
CA ASN A 13 13.12 -9.47 7.69
C ASN A 13 12.22 -10.30 6.77
N ILE A 14 11.08 -9.72 6.35
CA ILE A 14 10.11 -10.30 5.41
C ILE A 14 9.78 -9.30 4.31
N PRO A 15 9.51 -9.73 3.07
CA PRO A 15 9.28 -8.81 1.96
C PRO A 15 7.92 -8.10 2.06
N THR A 16 7.87 -6.86 1.56
CA THR A 16 6.61 -6.16 1.29
C THR A 16 6.18 -6.40 -0.15
N ILE A 17 4.95 -6.86 -0.33
CA ILE A 17 4.29 -7.04 -1.62
C ILE A 17 3.30 -5.89 -1.81
N SER A 18 3.71 -4.87 -2.55
CA SER A 18 2.88 -3.73 -2.88
C SER A 18 2.29 -3.87 -4.28
N THR A 19 1.02 -4.26 -4.37
CA THR A 19 0.30 -4.37 -5.66
C THR A 19 0.31 -3.07 -6.43
N GLY A 20 0.18 -1.93 -5.75
CA GLY A 20 0.25 -0.62 -6.38
C GLY A 20 1.62 -0.33 -7.01
N ASN A 21 2.71 -0.74 -6.41
CA ASN A 21 4.06 -0.56 -6.98
C ASN A 21 4.28 -1.49 -8.19
N ILE A 22 3.83 -2.74 -8.09
CA ILE A 22 3.92 -3.73 -9.18
C ILE A 22 3.13 -3.23 -10.40
N LEU A 23 1.90 -2.77 -10.19
CA LEU A 23 1.05 -2.24 -11.27
C LEU A 23 1.65 -0.97 -11.90
N ARG A 24 2.20 -0.06 -11.11
CA ARG A 24 2.87 1.14 -11.65
C ARG A 24 4.10 0.81 -12.47
N ALA A 25 4.90 -0.16 -12.05
CA ALA A 25 6.02 -0.67 -12.84
C ALA A 25 5.51 -1.25 -14.16
N ALA A 26 4.47 -2.10 -14.11
CA ALA A 26 3.85 -2.69 -15.30
C ALA A 26 3.29 -1.63 -16.28
N VAL A 27 2.69 -0.55 -15.76
CA VAL A 27 2.23 0.59 -16.58
C VAL A 27 3.40 1.30 -17.23
N LYS A 28 4.48 1.55 -16.47
CA LYS A 28 5.68 2.21 -16.98
C LYS A 28 6.36 1.40 -18.08
N ASP A 29 6.42 0.08 -17.90
CA ASP A 29 7.05 -0.85 -18.85
C ASP A 29 6.13 -1.21 -20.03
N GLY A 30 4.88 -0.70 -20.04
CA GLY A 30 3.91 -0.92 -21.13
C GLY A 30 3.43 -2.36 -21.27
N THR A 31 3.50 -3.16 -20.19
CA THR A 31 3.06 -4.56 -20.23
C THR A 31 1.54 -4.68 -20.46
N PRO A 32 1.04 -5.80 -21.02
CA PRO A 32 -0.41 -5.99 -21.19
C PRO A 32 -1.21 -5.83 -19.90
N MET A 33 -0.67 -6.28 -18.77
CA MET A 33 -1.24 -6.11 -17.44
C MET A 33 -1.27 -4.63 -17.03
N GLY A 34 -0.18 -3.90 -17.26
CA GLY A 34 -0.09 -2.47 -16.97
C GLY A 34 -1.08 -1.66 -17.79
N LEU A 35 -1.23 -1.96 -19.08
CA LEU A 35 -2.19 -1.29 -19.96
C LEU A 35 -3.64 -1.52 -19.50
N LYS A 36 -3.99 -2.73 -19.08
CA LYS A 36 -5.32 -3.04 -18.51
C LYS A 36 -5.56 -2.30 -17.18
N ALA A 37 -4.58 -2.23 -16.30
CA ALA A 37 -4.70 -1.60 -15.00
C ALA A 37 -4.74 -0.07 -15.03
N LYS A 38 -4.13 0.53 -16.06
CA LYS A 38 -3.88 1.98 -16.13
C LYS A 38 -5.15 2.82 -15.99
N SER A 39 -6.22 2.49 -16.71
CA SER A 39 -7.47 3.25 -16.69
C SER A 39 -8.12 3.27 -15.30
N PHE A 40 -8.11 2.14 -14.61
CA PHE A 40 -8.62 2.03 -13.24
C PHE A 40 -7.79 2.87 -12.26
N MET A 41 -6.46 2.80 -12.36
CA MET A 41 -5.56 3.55 -11.50
C MET A 41 -5.68 5.06 -11.70
N ASP A 42 -5.78 5.51 -12.95
CA ASP A 42 -5.92 6.94 -13.30
C ASP A 42 -7.27 7.49 -12.79
N ALA A 43 -8.32 6.68 -12.74
CA ALA A 43 -9.65 7.04 -12.22
C ALA A 43 -9.79 6.86 -10.69
N GLY A 44 -8.78 6.37 -9.98
CA GLY A 44 -8.86 6.07 -8.55
C GLY A 44 -9.73 4.85 -8.20
N ALA A 45 -10.13 4.07 -9.20
CA ALA A 45 -10.91 2.85 -9.06
C ALA A 45 -10.02 1.63 -8.73
N LEU A 46 -10.64 0.55 -8.28
CA LEU A 46 -9.94 -0.71 -8.05
C LEU A 46 -9.69 -1.45 -9.37
N VAL A 47 -8.49 -1.99 -9.50
CA VAL A 47 -8.14 -2.90 -10.61
C VAL A 47 -8.89 -4.22 -10.40
N PRO A 48 -9.36 -4.90 -11.46
CA PRO A 48 -10.09 -6.16 -11.35
C PRO A 48 -9.41 -7.21 -10.49
N ASP A 49 -10.18 -7.93 -9.69
CA ASP A 49 -9.69 -8.87 -8.68
C ASP A 49 -8.81 -9.97 -9.28
N GLU A 50 -9.16 -10.48 -10.46
CA GLU A 50 -8.37 -11.51 -11.17
C GLU A 50 -6.93 -11.07 -11.45
N VAL A 51 -6.73 -9.78 -11.78
CA VAL A 51 -5.41 -9.21 -12.04
C VAL A 51 -4.62 -9.11 -10.73
N ILE A 52 -5.26 -8.63 -9.66
CA ILE A 52 -4.64 -8.48 -8.33
C ILE A 52 -4.24 -9.84 -7.77
N LEU A 53 -5.16 -10.82 -7.81
CA LEU A 53 -4.91 -12.16 -7.28
C LEU A 53 -3.83 -12.89 -8.09
N GLY A 54 -3.79 -12.71 -9.42
CA GLY A 54 -2.73 -13.23 -10.26
C GLY A 54 -1.35 -12.73 -9.87
N ILE A 55 -1.22 -11.42 -9.63
CA ILE A 55 0.03 -10.79 -9.16
C ILE A 55 0.46 -11.39 -7.81
N ILE A 56 -0.46 -11.49 -6.86
CA ILE A 56 -0.16 -12.02 -5.52
C ILE A 56 0.28 -13.47 -5.60
N LYS A 57 -0.46 -14.30 -6.33
CA LYS A 57 -0.13 -15.72 -6.50
C LYS A 57 1.27 -15.91 -7.08
N GLU A 58 1.59 -15.20 -8.15
CA GLU A 58 2.93 -15.24 -8.77
C GLU A 58 4.01 -14.77 -7.80
N ARG A 59 3.80 -13.63 -7.12
CA ARG A 59 4.81 -13.05 -6.22
C ARG A 59 5.09 -13.93 -5.00
N LEU A 60 4.10 -14.62 -4.47
CA LEU A 60 4.24 -15.49 -3.30
C LEU A 60 5.00 -16.79 -3.59
N THR A 61 5.24 -17.14 -4.86
CA THR A 61 6.10 -18.28 -5.21
C THR A 61 7.59 -18.00 -5.05
N ALA A 62 7.97 -16.74 -4.89
CA ALA A 62 9.36 -16.36 -4.73
C ALA A 62 9.92 -16.80 -3.36
N SER A 63 11.17 -17.24 -3.34
CA SER A 63 11.83 -17.81 -2.16
C SER A 63 11.95 -16.84 -0.97
N ASP A 64 11.96 -15.53 -1.22
CA ASP A 64 12.02 -14.52 -0.17
C ASP A 64 10.73 -14.42 0.65
N CYS A 65 9.61 -14.99 0.16
CA CYS A 65 8.33 -15.06 0.88
C CYS A 65 8.22 -16.28 1.82
N ALA A 66 9.20 -17.18 1.84
CA ALA A 66 9.13 -18.43 2.60
C ALA A 66 8.98 -18.22 4.13
N ASN A 67 9.51 -17.12 4.67
CA ASN A 67 9.46 -16.79 6.10
C ASN A 67 8.31 -15.83 6.46
N GLY A 68 7.44 -15.52 5.52
CA GLY A 68 6.35 -14.56 5.69
C GLY A 68 6.43 -13.39 4.73
N PHE A 69 5.44 -12.51 4.78
CA PHE A 69 5.32 -11.37 3.87
C PHE A 69 4.38 -10.30 4.45
N ILE A 70 4.47 -9.10 3.90
CA ILE A 70 3.54 -8.00 4.17
C ILE A 70 2.79 -7.68 2.87
N LEU A 71 1.46 -7.78 2.89
CA LEU A 71 0.63 -7.31 1.77
C LEU A 71 0.30 -5.83 1.93
N ASP A 72 0.65 -5.01 0.95
CA ASP A 72 0.29 -3.60 0.91
C ASP A 72 -0.58 -3.29 -0.31
N GLY A 73 -1.83 -2.91 -0.05
CA GLY A 73 -2.82 -2.56 -1.06
C GLY A 73 -3.70 -3.73 -1.53
N VAL A 74 -3.65 -4.86 -0.84
CA VAL A 74 -4.53 -6.01 -1.00
C VAL A 74 -4.69 -6.72 0.36
N PRO A 75 -5.88 -7.29 0.70
CA PRO A 75 -7.14 -7.13 -0.02
C PRO A 75 -7.69 -5.70 0.08
N ARG A 76 -8.54 -5.32 -0.87
CA ARG A 76 -9.32 -4.07 -0.83
C ARG A 76 -10.81 -4.30 -0.88
N THR A 77 -11.24 -5.54 -1.07
CA THR A 77 -12.65 -5.96 -1.04
C THR A 77 -12.78 -7.27 -0.26
N ILE A 78 -13.99 -7.55 0.24
CA ILE A 78 -14.28 -8.83 0.91
C ILE A 78 -14.04 -9.99 -0.07
N ALA A 79 -14.43 -9.83 -1.33
CA ALA A 79 -14.20 -10.86 -2.35
C ALA A 79 -12.71 -11.20 -2.52
N GLN A 80 -11.83 -10.19 -2.52
CA GLN A 80 -10.38 -10.42 -2.53
C GLN A 80 -9.90 -11.15 -1.27
N ALA A 81 -10.41 -10.78 -0.09
CA ALA A 81 -10.05 -11.43 1.17
C ALA A 81 -10.44 -12.92 1.17
N GLU A 82 -11.66 -13.23 0.75
CA GLU A 82 -12.16 -14.60 0.63
C GLU A 82 -11.37 -15.40 -0.43
N ALA A 83 -11.01 -14.77 -1.55
CA ALA A 83 -10.19 -15.41 -2.57
C ALA A 83 -8.77 -15.74 -2.09
N LEU A 84 -8.16 -14.88 -1.25
CA LEU A 84 -6.87 -15.19 -0.60
C LEU A 84 -7.00 -16.41 0.33
N GLU A 85 -8.07 -16.49 1.13
CA GLU A 85 -8.35 -17.66 1.99
C GLU A 85 -8.51 -18.94 1.15
N GLN A 86 -9.26 -18.88 0.03
CA GLN A 86 -9.45 -20.02 -0.88
C GLN A 86 -8.14 -20.47 -1.56
N LEU A 87 -7.21 -19.57 -1.78
CA LEU A 87 -5.87 -19.88 -2.31
C LEU A 87 -4.92 -20.44 -1.25
N GLY A 88 -5.38 -20.59 -0.01
CA GLY A 88 -4.56 -21.06 1.11
C GLY A 88 -3.54 -20.02 1.59
N ILE A 89 -3.74 -18.75 1.25
CA ILE A 89 -2.89 -17.65 1.72
C ILE A 89 -3.42 -17.21 3.08
N GLU A 90 -2.72 -17.60 4.11
CA GLU A 90 -3.07 -17.28 5.48
C GLU A 90 -2.55 -15.89 5.87
N ILE A 91 -3.44 -15.06 6.42
CA ILE A 91 -3.11 -13.74 6.97
C ILE A 91 -3.21 -13.83 8.50
N ASP A 92 -2.11 -13.63 9.19
CA ASP A 92 -2.05 -13.70 10.65
C ASP A 92 -2.66 -12.46 11.30
N LYS A 93 -2.26 -11.28 10.86
CA LYS A 93 -2.68 -9.99 11.40
C LYS A 93 -2.97 -8.98 10.28
N VAL A 94 -3.97 -8.15 10.49
CA VAL A 94 -4.33 -7.04 9.62
C VAL A 94 -4.16 -5.73 10.39
N VAL A 95 -3.20 -4.94 9.98
CA VAL A 95 -2.89 -3.64 10.59
C VAL A 95 -3.76 -2.57 9.94
N ASN A 96 -4.71 -2.04 10.70
CA ASN A 96 -5.61 -0.97 10.27
C ASN A 96 -5.14 0.38 10.83
N LEU A 97 -4.67 1.27 9.96
CA LEU A 97 -4.25 2.62 10.35
C LEU A 97 -5.46 3.54 10.39
N LEU A 98 -5.83 4.01 11.58
CA LEU A 98 -6.92 4.96 11.78
C LEU A 98 -6.44 6.38 11.48
N VAL A 99 -6.84 6.92 10.34
CA VAL A 99 -6.42 8.25 9.86
C VAL A 99 -7.62 8.95 9.21
N GLU A 100 -7.88 10.16 9.64
CA GLU A 100 -8.95 11.02 9.10
C GLU A 100 -8.70 11.35 7.61
N ASP A 101 -9.76 11.44 6.81
CA ASP A 101 -9.71 11.74 5.39
C ASP A 101 -8.97 13.04 5.08
N SER A 102 -9.22 14.10 5.84
CA SER A 102 -8.52 15.39 5.71
C SER A 102 -7.00 15.26 5.88
N THR A 103 -6.57 14.40 6.80
CA THR A 103 -5.14 14.09 6.99
C THR A 103 -4.59 13.30 5.82
N ILE A 104 -5.38 12.37 5.26
CA ILE A 104 -4.98 11.61 4.06
C ILE A 104 -4.83 12.55 2.87
N GLU A 105 -5.79 13.45 2.61
CA GLU A 105 -5.72 14.44 1.54
C GLU A 105 -4.46 15.32 1.68
N ALA A 106 -4.19 15.84 2.88
CA ALA A 106 -3.01 16.66 3.15
C ALA A 106 -1.69 15.88 2.92
N ARG A 107 -1.64 14.60 3.34
CA ARG A 107 -0.47 13.73 3.10
C ARG A 107 -0.28 13.41 1.62
N MET A 108 -1.34 13.21 0.85
CA MET A 108 -1.25 12.95 -0.59
C MET A 108 -0.77 14.19 -1.36
N ALA A 109 -1.25 15.37 -1.01
CA ALA A 109 -0.80 16.64 -1.61
C ALA A 109 0.71 16.88 -1.43
N GLY A 110 1.28 16.49 -0.28
CA GLY A 110 2.70 16.62 0.01
C GLY A 110 3.57 15.47 -0.51
N ARG A 111 3.00 14.39 -1.03
CA ARG A 111 3.75 13.21 -1.48
C ARG A 111 4.54 13.51 -2.75
N ARG A 112 5.75 12.95 -2.80
CA ARG A 112 6.62 12.91 -3.99
C ARG A 112 7.10 11.48 -4.19
N VAL A 113 7.31 11.09 -5.43
CA VAL A 113 7.77 9.74 -5.79
C VAL A 113 8.89 9.85 -6.81
N CYS A 114 9.93 9.06 -6.65
CA CYS A 114 11.00 9.00 -7.64
C CYS A 114 10.49 8.37 -8.95
N ALA A 115 10.61 9.09 -10.05
CA ALA A 115 10.22 8.60 -11.38
C ALA A 115 11.05 7.39 -11.83
N LYS A 116 12.30 7.22 -11.31
CA LYS A 116 13.21 6.15 -11.68
C LYS A 116 13.02 4.88 -10.84
N CYS A 117 13.07 4.98 -9.51
CA CYS A 117 13.08 3.82 -8.61
C CYS A 117 11.80 3.65 -7.76
N GLY A 118 10.83 4.56 -7.85
CA GLY A 118 9.57 4.48 -7.11
C GLY A 118 9.67 4.85 -5.63
N ALA A 119 10.83 5.23 -5.10
CA ALA A 119 11.00 5.61 -3.70
C ALA A 119 10.07 6.76 -3.31
N SER A 120 9.42 6.66 -2.15
CA SER A 120 8.42 7.62 -1.69
C SER A 120 9.01 8.62 -0.70
N TYR A 121 8.68 9.89 -0.93
CA TYR A 121 9.06 11.05 -0.12
C TYR A 121 7.83 11.90 0.22
N HIS A 122 8.01 12.83 1.12
CA HIS A 122 7.00 13.83 1.47
C HIS A 122 7.68 15.17 1.80
N ILE A 123 7.16 16.25 1.26
CA ILE A 123 7.76 17.59 1.38
C ILE A 123 8.02 18.03 2.82
N LYS A 124 7.23 17.55 3.81
CA LYS A 124 7.37 17.86 5.24
C LYS A 124 7.83 16.66 6.06
N ASN A 125 7.17 15.50 5.92
CA ASN A 125 7.32 14.38 6.84
C ASN A 125 8.47 13.43 6.48
N LYS A 126 8.93 13.44 5.22
CA LYS A 126 10.06 12.64 4.72
C LYS A 126 10.70 13.35 3.53
N PRO A 127 11.31 14.54 3.74
CA PRO A 127 11.94 15.27 2.65
C PRO A 127 13.17 14.53 2.13
N SER A 128 13.52 14.75 0.85
CA SER A 128 14.80 14.33 0.30
C SER A 128 15.92 15.30 0.78
N LYS A 129 17.16 14.82 0.81
CA LYS A 129 18.32 15.63 1.19
C LYS A 129 18.53 16.83 0.26
N VAL A 130 18.28 16.61 -1.03
CA VAL A 130 18.28 17.66 -2.05
C VAL A 130 16.88 17.73 -2.63
N GLU A 131 16.29 18.91 -2.63
CA GLU A 131 14.92 19.12 -3.12
C GLU A 131 14.76 18.62 -4.56
N GLY A 132 13.71 17.84 -4.81
CA GLY A 132 13.41 17.29 -6.13
C GLY A 132 14.29 16.11 -6.56
N VAL A 133 15.28 15.67 -5.75
CA VAL A 133 16.23 14.61 -6.09
C VAL A 133 16.05 13.41 -5.14
N CYS A 134 16.01 12.23 -5.70
CA CYS A 134 15.89 10.98 -4.94
C CYS A 134 17.21 10.61 -4.26
N ASP A 135 17.20 10.43 -2.94
CA ASP A 135 18.39 10.04 -2.16
C ASP A 135 18.91 8.62 -2.50
N ARG A 136 18.04 7.76 -3.07
CA ARG A 136 18.37 6.37 -3.41
C ARG A 136 19.13 6.24 -4.74
N CYS A 137 18.70 6.99 -5.76
CA CYS A 137 19.18 6.76 -7.13
C CYS A 137 19.45 8.04 -7.93
N GLY A 138 19.32 9.23 -7.32
CA GLY A 138 19.51 10.52 -7.98
C GLY A 138 18.43 10.88 -9.02
N GLY A 139 17.36 10.09 -9.13
CA GLY A 139 16.27 10.37 -10.05
C GLY A 139 15.38 11.50 -9.59
N GLU A 140 14.61 12.10 -10.52
CA GLU A 140 13.68 13.18 -10.26
C GLU A 140 12.51 12.74 -9.37
N LEU A 141 12.10 13.60 -8.44
CA LEU A 141 10.91 13.43 -7.61
C LEU A 141 9.72 14.13 -8.24
N VAL A 142 8.66 13.39 -8.52
CA VAL A 142 7.45 13.87 -9.20
C VAL A 142 6.20 13.66 -8.35
N ILE A 143 5.14 14.41 -8.65
CA ILE A 143 3.80 14.18 -8.13
C ILE A 143 3.17 13.04 -8.94
N ARG A 144 2.58 12.07 -8.28
CA ARG A 144 1.87 10.98 -8.95
C ARG A 144 0.56 11.49 -9.56
N LYS A 145 0.15 10.92 -10.70
CA LYS A 145 -1.12 11.27 -11.34
C LYS A 145 -2.33 11.01 -10.45
N ASP A 146 -2.28 9.89 -9.69
CA ASP A 146 -3.33 9.49 -8.75
C ASP A 146 -3.27 10.21 -7.39
N ASP A 147 -2.41 11.24 -7.24
CA ASP A 147 -2.37 12.14 -6.08
C ASP A 147 -2.99 13.52 -6.37
N ARG A 148 -3.63 13.68 -7.51
CA ARG A 148 -4.44 14.86 -7.79
C ARG A 148 -5.62 14.91 -6.83
N PRO A 149 -6.02 16.09 -6.34
CA PRO A 149 -7.07 16.21 -5.32
C PRO A 149 -8.38 15.50 -5.69
N GLU A 150 -8.80 15.59 -6.95
CA GLU A 150 -10.00 14.93 -7.47
C GLU A 150 -9.87 13.40 -7.34
N THR A 151 -8.76 12.84 -7.84
CA THR A 151 -8.49 11.41 -7.80
C THR A 151 -8.35 10.89 -6.36
N VAL A 152 -7.77 11.69 -5.46
CA VAL A 152 -7.68 11.33 -4.03
C VAL A 152 -9.07 11.21 -3.40
N ARG A 153 -9.99 12.14 -3.72
CA ARG A 153 -11.39 12.06 -3.25
C ARG A 153 -12.11 10.83 -3.78
N ASP A 154 -11.97 10.54 -5.06
CA ASP A 154 -12.56 9.32 -5.67
C ASP A 154 -12.02 8.06 -5.00
N ARG A 155 -10.73 8.03 -4.65
CA ARG A 155 -10.12 6.92 -3.92
C ARG A 155 -10.65 6.80 -2.49
N LEU A 156 -10.93 7.89 -1.80
CA LEU A 156 -11.55 7.86 -0.47
C LEU A 156 -12.99 7.34 -0.53
N VAL A 157 -13.77 7.79 -1.52
CA VAL A 157 -15.12 7.24 -1.76
C VAL A 157 -15.05 5.73 -2.02
N THR A 158 -14.16 5.29 -2.90
CA THR A 158 -13.93 3.86 -3.20
C THR A 158 -13.52 3.10 -1.94
N TYR A 159 -12.65 3.67 -1.11
CA TYR A 159 -12.23 3.06 0.16
C TYR A 159 -13.42 2.84 1.10
N HIS A 160 -14.23 3.87 1.37
CA HIS A 160 -15.37 3.77 2.28
C HIS A 160 -16.42 2.77 1.79
N GLN A 161 -16.65 2.70 0.47
CA GLN A 161 -17.64 1.79 -0.10
C GLN A 161 -17.17 0.34 -0.18
N GLN A 162 -15.91 0.10 -0.49
CA GLN A 162 -15.43 -1.24 -0.88
C GLN A 162 -14.38 -1.83 0.07
N THR A 163 -13.56 -1.00 0.71
CA THR A 163 -12.43 -1.45 1.53
C THR A 163 -12.72 -1.37 3.02
N GLU A 164 -13.37 -0.34 3.49
CA GLU A 164 -13.72 -0.18 4.90
C GLU A 164 -14.51 -1.37 5.49
N PRO A 165 -15.42 -2.04 4.76
CA PRO A 165 -16.08 -3.26 5.23
C PRO A 165 -15.12 -4.40 5.65
N LEU A 166 -13.88 -4.41 5.17
CA LEU A 166 -12.85 -5.35 5.61
C LEU A 166 -12.49 -5.20 7.09
N VAL A 167 -12.69 -4.03 7.68
CA VAL A 167 -12.44 -3.78 9.10
C VAL A 167 -13.29 -4.74 9.94
N ASP A 168 -14.60 -4.82 9.69
CA ASP A 168 -15.49 -5.73 10.40
C ASP A 168 -15.26 -7.20 10.01
N PHE A 169 -14.92 -7.46 8.76
CA PHE A 169 -14.58 -8.79 8.27
C PHE A 169 -13.41 -9.40 9.06
N TYR A 170 -12.31 -8.67 9.23
CA TYR A 170 -11.15 -9.15 9.97
C TYR A 170 -11.29 -9.02 11.48
N ARG A 171 -12.08 -8.07 11.98
CA ARG A 171 -12.41 -7.99 13.41
C ARG A 171 -13.14 -9.23 13.90
N LYS A 172 -14.14 -9.69 13.14
CA LYS A 172 -14.90 -10.94 13.45
C LYS A 172 -14.00 -12.18 13.44
N ARG A 173 -12.88 -12.15 12.72
CA ARG A 173 -11.88 -13.22 12.66
C ARG A 173 -10.77 -13.11 13.73
N GLY A 174 -10.81 -12.08 14.56
CA GLY A 174 -9.78 -11.85 15.58
C GLY A 174 -8.40 -11.47 15.02
N LYS A 175 -8.34 -11.04 13.75
CA LYS A 175 -7.08 -10.74 13.06
C LYS A 175 -6.81 -9.24 12.94
N LEU A 176 -7.77 -8.37 13.24
CA LEU A 176 -7.64 -6.93 13.09
C LEU A 176 -6.86 -6.29 14.25
N VAL A 177 -5.92 -5.44 13.91
CA VAL A 177 -5.17 -4.60 14.85
C VAL A 177 -5.36 -3.14 14.45
N ASP A 178 -6.12 -2.40 15.24
CA ASP A 178 -6.37 -0.97 15.02
C ASP A 178 -5.21 -0.13 15.57
N ILE A 179 -4.64 0.72 14.73
CA ILE A 179 -3.51 1.58 15.03
C ILE A 179 -3.94 3.04 14.92
N PRO A 180 -4.14 3.74 16.04
CA PRO A 180 -4.39 5.18 16.04
C PRO A 180 -3.22 5.97 15.43
N ASP A 181 -3.49 7.13 14.84
CA ASP A 181 -2.43 8.02 14.34
C ASP A 181 -1.51 8.46 15.50
N GLN A 182 -0.23 8.16 15.39
CA GLN A 182 0.79 8.48 16.39
C GLN A 182 1.54 9.79 16.08
N GLY A 183 1.11 10.53 15.06
CA GLY A 183 1.71 11.81 14.67
C GLY A 183 3.05 11.71 13.92
N SER A 184 3.81 10.63 14.07
CA SER A 184 5.05 10.40 13.32
C SER A 184 5.15 8.99 12.76
N ILE A 185 6.03 8.80 11.77
CA ILE A 185 6.29 7.50 11.15
C ILE A 185 6.94 6.55 12.15
N GLU A 186 7.92 7.04 12.92
CA GLU A 186 8.67 6.29 13.91
C GLU A 186 7.77 5.81 15.04
N ALA A 187 6.95 6.70 15.61
CA ALA A 187 6.01 6.36 16.68
C ALA A 187 4.96 5.36 16.20
N THR A 188 4.44 5.52 14.97
CA THR A 188 3.48 4.58 14.37
C THR A 188 4.10 3.20 14.22
N ASN A 189 5.34 3.08 13.72
CA ASN A 189 6.01 1.80 13.57
C ASN A 189 6.32 1.13 14.92
N ALA A 190 6.77 1.89 15.91
CA ALA A 190 7.01 1.36 17.26
C ALA A 190 5.72 0.82 17.88
N TYR A 191 4.60 1.53 17.69
CA TYR A 191 3.30 1.07 18.17
C TYR A 191 2.82 -0.19 17.44
N ILE A 192 2.94 -0.25 16.11
CA ILE A 192 2.59 -1.46 15.33
C ILE A 192 3.38 -2.67 15.83
N LEU A 193 4.70 -2.58 15.95
CA LEU A 193 5.53 -3.69 16.41
C LEU A 193 5.09 -4.19 17.79
N LYS A 194 4.85 -3.30 18.74
CA LYS A 194 4.33 -3.66 20.06
C LYS A 194 3.01 -4.43 20.00
N GLN A 195 2.12 -4.05 19.07
CA GLN A 195 0.83 -4.73 18.88
C GLN A 195 0.94 -6.08 18.16
N LEU A 196 1.99 -6.28 17.35
CA LEU A 196 2.23 -7.55 16.66
C LEU A 196 2.90 -8.59 17.55
N GLU A 197 3.63 -8.15 18.60
CA GLU A 197 4.28 -9.02 19.59
C GLU A 197 3.32 -9.46 20.71
N ALA A 198 2.15 -8.83 20.83
CA ALA A 198 1.11 -9.10 21.82
C ALA A 198 0.11 -10.17 21.35
#